data_0de12d22b876a3704c2f6c92acd9cfe6
#
_entry.id   0de12d22b876a3704c2f6c92acd9cfe6
#
_cell.length_a   1.000
_cell.length_b   1.000
_cell.length_c   1.000
_cell.angle_alpha   90.00
_cell.angle_beta   90.00
_cell.angle_gamma   90.00
#
_symmetry.space_group_name_H-M   'P 1'
#
loop_
_entity.id
_entity.type
_entity.pdbx_description
1 polymer ?
#
loop_
_entity_poly.entity_id
_entity_poly.type
_entity_poly.pdbx_seq_one_letter_code
_entity_poly.pdbx_strand_id
1 'polypeptide(L)'
;MLYYSGLSRTLRQLRWVLYPRRCPFCDRVLGNQPACPDCADGLAELRRAPSMRLRGSEHYLGRLDGAAAPYRYNGLVRRAVLRAKYQGAPWAAVELGVEMARLLFGSEIRMHGSEPLPEPVPGLDRGYDCILPVPASSKKRGYNVPERMAQPLARAVGVPVVTDCLLYTS
;
A
#
# COMPACT_ATOMS: atom_id res chain seq x y z
N MET A 1 12.64 -7.47 7.10
CA MET A 1 12.62 -7.08 8.53
C MET A 1 13.83 -6.26 8.95
N LEU A 2 14.47 -5.49 8.04
CA LEU A 2 15.78 -4.84 8.29
C LEU A 2 15.77 -3.30 8.14
N TYR A 3 14.62 -2.65 8.15
CA TYR A 3 14.60 -1.19 7.92
C TYR A 3 14.46 -0.32 9.19
N TYR A 4 14.24 -0.89 10.38
CA TYR A 4 13.89 -0.07 11.55
C TYR A 4 14.66 -0.36 12.85
N SER A 5 15.64 -1.22 12.85
CA SER A 5 16.25 -1.70 14.10
C SER A 5 17.61 -1.06 14.46
N GLY A 6 17.90 0.18 14.09
CA GLY A 6 19.21 0.73 14.44
C GLY A 6 19.34 2.24 14.59
N LEU A 7 18.32 3.00 14.24
CA LEU A 7 18.39 4.45 14.39
C LEU A 7 17.97 4.89 15.79
N SER A 8 18.81 5.70 16.46
CA SER A 8 18.48 6.30 17.75
C SER A 8 17.16 7.12 17.64
N ARG A 9 16.44 7.26 18.75
CA ARG A 9 15.17 8.03 18.84
C ARG A 9 15.30 9.44 18.25
N THR A 10 16.42 10.07 18.48
CA THR A 10 16.79 11.41 18.00
C THR A 10 16.92 11.48 16.47
N LEU A 11 17.57 10.50 15.83
CA LEU A 11 17.69 10.45 14.37
C LEU A 11 16.34 10.18 13.68
N ARG A 12 15.44 9.43 14.31
CA ARG A 12 14.06 9.25 13.83
C ARG A 12 13.27 10.54 13.88
N GLN A 13 13.37 11.31 14.98
CA GLN A 13 12.70 12.60 15.11
C GLN A 13 13.21 13.62 14.10
N LEU A 14 14.54 13.67 13.89
CA LEU A 14 15.14 14.54 12.88
C LEU A 14 14.68 14.20 11.46
N ARG A 15 14.55 12.92 11.15
CA ARG A 15 14.01 12.45 9.86
C ARG A 15 12.58 12.93 9.62
N TRP A 16 11.72 12.98 10.63
CA TRP A 16 10.35 13.46 10.49
C TRP A 16 10.23 14.94 10.26
N VAL A 17 11.18 15.73 10.78
CA VAL A 17 11.25 17.16 10.51
C VAL A 17 11.73 17.42 9.08
N LEU A 18 12.73 16.68 8.61
CA LEU A 18 13.31 16.82 7.27
C LEU A 18 12.46 16.18 6.18
N TYR A 19 11.82 15.06 6.48
CA TYR A 19 11.00 14.28 5.55
C TYR A 19 9.64 13.96 6.18
N PRO A 20 8.75 14.96 6.32
CA PRO A 20 7.44 14.75 6.91
C PRO A 20 6.62 13.83 6.00
N ARG A 21 5.75 13.03 6.62
CA ARG A 21 4.78 12.19 5.91
C ARG A 21 3.89 13.05 5.02
N ARG A 22 3.64 12.59 3.80
CA ARG A 22 2.85 13.30 2.80
C ARG A 22 1.67 12.45 2.31
N CYS A 23 0.61 13.12 1.91
CA CYS A 23 -0.53 12.48 1.30
C CYS A 23 -0.16 11.93 -0.08
N PRO A 24 -0.39 10.63 -0.38
CA PRO A 24 -0.06 10.06 -1.68
C PRO A 24 -0.91 10.65 -2.81
N PHE A 25 -2.07 11.22 -2.49
CA PHE A 25 -3.04 11.73 -3.47
C PHE A 25 -2.79 13.19 -3.86
N CYS A 26 -2.54 14.09 -2.91
CA CYS A 26 -2.37 15.53 -3.15
C CYS A 26 -1.00 16.10 -2.78
N ASP A 27 -0.11 15.29 -2.16
CA ASP A 27 1.23 15.67 -1.70
C ASP A 27 1.29 16.62 -0.49
N ARG A 28 0.15 16.94 0.11
CA ARG A 28 0.09 17.72 1.34
C ARG A 28 0.84 17.02 2.48
N VAL A 29 1.54 17.78 3.30
CA VAL A 29 2.15 17.26 4.52
C VAL A 29 1.05 16.85 5.49
N LEU A 30 1.09 15.59 5.94
CA LEU A 30 0.12 15.02 6.86
C LEU A 30 0.58 15.05 8.32
N GLY A 31 1.88 15.04 8.55
CA GLY A 31 2.41 14.87 9.91
C GLY A 31 1.85 13.62 10.57
N ASN A 32 1.16 13.79 11.70
CA ASN A 32 0.55 12.69 12.47
C ASN A 32 -0.91 12.40 12.10
N GLN A 33 -1.44 13.03 11.05
CA GLN A 33 -2.82 12.75 10.63
C GLN A 33 -2.89 11.39 9.92
N PRO A 34 -3.82 10.51 10.28
CA PRO A 34 -3.93 9.18 9.65
C PRO A 34 -4.33 9.27 8.17
N ALA A 35 -5.16 10.24 7.79
CA ALA A 35 -5.65 10.45 6.43
C ALA A 35 -5.69 11.94 6.11
N CYS A 36 -5.72 12.27 4.82
CA CYS A 36 -5.82 13.65 4.35
C CYS A 36 -7.28 14.12 4.32
N PRO A 37 -7.65 15.14 5.10
CA PRO A 37 -9.02 15.65 5.08
C PRO A 37 -9.41 16.25 3.72
N ASP A 38 -8.50 16.93 3.04
CA ASP A 38 -8.78 17.57 1.75
C ASP A 38 -9.04 16.57 0.61
N CYS A 39 -8.58 15.33 0.77
CA CYS A 39 -8.82 14.29 -0.22
C CYS A 39 -10.02 13.41 0.11
N ALA A 40 -10.60 13.54 1.30
CA ALA A 40 -11.60 12.62 1.82
C ALA A 40 -12.82 12.51 0.88
N ASP A 41 -13.40 13.64 0.47
CA ASP A 41 -14.60 13.68 -0.38
C ASP A 41 -14.30 13.10 -1.77
N GLY A 42 -13.24 13.56 -2.42
CA GLY A 42 -12.85 13.05 -3.74
C GLY A 42 -12.45 11.57 -3.73
N LEU A 43 -11.96 11.04 -2.61
CA LEU A 43 -11.70 9.61 -2.46
C LEU A 43 -12.97 8.82 -2.18
N ALA A 44 -13.93 9.39 -1.46
CA ALA A 44 -15.24 8.77 -1.21
C ALA A 44 -15.96 8.50 -2.53
N GLU A 45 -15.95 9.45 -3.47
CA GLU A 45 -16.53 9.29 -4.82
C GLU A 45 -15.84 8.19 -5.65
N LEU A 46 -14.53 8.00 -5.44
CA LEU A 46 -13.76 6.99 -6.16
C LEU A 46 -13.79 5.62 -5.48
N ARG A 47 -14.30 5.54 -4.27
CA ARG A 47 -14.32 4.30 -3.48
C ARG A 47 -15.20 3.25 -4.16
N ARG A 48 -14.72 2.01 -4.15
CA ARG A 48 -15.48 0.84 -4.60
C ARG A 48 -15.81 -0.04 -3.40
N ALA A 49 -16.85 -0.87 -3.54
CA ALA A 49 -17.07 -1.95 -2.60
C ALA A 49 -15.84 -2.85 -2.60
N PRO A 50 -15.26 -3.19 -1.43
CA PRO A 50 -13.98 -3.90 -1.35
C PRO A 50 -14.01 -5.28 -2.01
N SER A 51 -15.15 -5.91 -2.11
CA SER A 51 -15.34 -7.23 -2.71
C SER A 51 -15.86 -7.15 -4.14
N MET A 52 -15.19 -6.46 -5.05
CA MET A 52 -15.44 -6.78 -6.44
C MET A 52 -14.81 -8.14 -6.75
N ARG A 53 -15.59 -9.19 -6.58
CA ARG A 53 -15.32 -10.43 -7.29
C ARG A 53 -15.49 -10.12 -8.77
N LEU A 54 -14.40 -10.18 -9.51
CA LEU A 54 -14.49 -10.26 -10.96
C LEU A 54 -15.28 -11.55 -11.24
N ARG A 55 -16.37 -11.43 -11.98
CA ARG A 55 -17.22 -12.58 -12.30
C ARG A 55 -16.40 -13.59 -13.11
N GLY A 56 -16.56 -14.88 -12.83
CA GLY A 56 -15.83 -15.97 -13.48
C GLY A 56 -16.06 -16.12 -14.99
N SER A 57 -16.87 -15.24 -15.60
CA SER A 57 -17.02 -15.10 -17.06
C SER A 57 -15.88 -14.33 -17.73
N GLU A 58 -15.01 -13.68 -16.97
CA GLU A 58 -13.82 -13.04 -17.52
C GLU A 58 -12.72 -14.08 -17.60
N HIS A 59 -12.42 -14.54 -18.80
CA HIS A 59 -11.56 -15.68 -19.17
C HIS A 59 -10.18 -15.75 -18.52
N TYR A 60 -9.73 -14.69 -17.85
CA TYR A 60 -8.40 -14.61 -17.23
C TYR A 60 -8.38 -15.03 -15.74
N LEU A 61 -9.53 -15.25 -15.13
CA LEU A 61 -9.64 -15.42 -13.68
C LEU A 61 -10.11 -16.81 -13.23
N GLY A 62 -10.21 -17.78 -14.14
CA GLY A 62 -10.68 -19.13 -13.84
C GLY A 62 -9.88 -19.90 -12.78
N ARG A 63 -8.77 -19.33 -12.29
CA ARG A 63 -7.92 -19.86 -11.22
C ARG A 63 -7.77 -18.91 -10.03
N LEU A 64 -8.50 -17.79 -10.01
CA LEU A 64 -8.48 -16.84 -8.91
C LEU A 64 -9.79 -16.98 -8.14
N ASP A 65 -9.70 -17.09 -6.83
CA ASP A 65 -10.88 -17.11 -5.94
C ASP A 65 -11.58 -15.74 -5.90
N GLY A 66 -10.86 -14.67 -6.22
CA GLY A 66 -11.41 -13.33 -6.29
C GLY A 66 -10.38 -12.25 -6.61
N ALA A 67 -10.88 -11.06 -6.83
CA ALA A 67 -10.07 -9.85 -6.98
C ALA A 67 -10.76 -8.70 -6.26
N ALA A 68 -9.98 -7.80 -5.67
CA ALA A 68 -10.47 -6.64 -4.96
C ALA A 68 -9.68 -5.38 -5.33
N ALA A 69 -10.38 -4.26 -5.45
CA ALA A 69 -9.78 -2.95 -5.65
C ALA A 69 -10.54 -1.92 -4.82
N PRO A 70 -9.88 -1.20 -3.88
CA PRO A 70 -10.56 -0.26 -3.01
C PRO A 70 -11.09 0.97 -3.76
N TYR A 71 -10.46 1.33 -4.87
CA TYR A 71 -10.76 2.54 -5.63
C TYR A 71 -10.87 2.31 -7.13
N ARG A 72 -11.63 3.17 -7.79
CA ARG A 72 -11.58 3.33 -9.25
C ARG A 72 -10.24 3.99 -9.63
N TYR A 73 -9.61 3.51 -10.68
CA TYR A 73 -8.35 4.07 -11.19
C TYR A 73 -8.60 5.34 -11.99
N ASN A 74 -8.93 6.43 -11.30
CA ASN A 74 -9.20 7.75 -11.89
C ASN A 74 -8.73 8.87 -10.95
N GLY A 75 -8.75 10.10 -11.41
CA GLY A 75 -8.56 11.32 -10.63
C GLY A 75 -7.36 11.25 -9.65
N LEU A 76 -7.65 11.40 -8.37
CA LEU A 76 -6.67 11.37 -7.27
C LEU A 76 -5.90 10.06 -7.22
N VAL A 77 -6.56 8.93 -7.38
CA VAL A 77 -5.95 7.59 -7.29
C VAL A 77 -4.97 7.36 -8.43
N ARG A 78 -5.34 7.74 -9.66
CA ARG A 78 -4.43 7.66 -10.81
C ARG A 78 -3.17 8.50 -10.58
N ARG A 79 -3.31 9.74 -10.07
CA ARG A 79 -2.16 10.61 -9.75
C ARG A 79 -1.23 9.98 -8.71
N ALA A 80 -1.78 9.40 -7.64
CA ALA A 80 -0.99 8.74 -6.60
C ALA A 80 -0.18 7.55 -7.16
N VAL A 81 -0.80 6.70 -7.97
CA VAL A 81 -0.11 5.57 -8.60
C VAL A 81 0.97 6.04 -9.57
N LEU A 82 0.71 7.09 -10.37
CA LEU A 82 1.71 7.66 -11.28
C LEU A 82 2.87 8.31 -10.52
N ARG A 83 2.60 8.97 -9.39
CA ARG A 83 3.65 9.50 -8.50
C ARG A 83 4.55 8.38 -7.99
N ALA A 84 3.97 7.30 -7.46
CA ALA A 84 4.73 6.14 -7.02
C ALA A 84 5.53 5.48 -8.14
N LYS A 85 5.00 5.45 -9.37
CA LYS A 85 5.65 4.80 -10.51
C LYS A 85 6.74 5.65 -11.19
N TYR A 86 6.56 6.97 -11.30
CA TYR A 86 7.34 7.79 -12.23
C TYR A 86 7.98 9.03 -11.61
N GLN A 87 7.66 9.38 -10.37
CA GLN A 87 8.18 10.59 -9.72
C GLN A 87 9.16 10.31 -8.57
N GLY A 88 9.76 9.12 -8.53
CA GLY A 88 10.75 8.77 -7.51
C GLY A 88 10.21 8.79 -6.08
N ALA A 89 8.92 8.50 -5.88
CA ALA A 89 8.24 8.58 -4.60
C ALA A 89 7.85 7.17 -4.05
N PRO A 90 8.82 6.35 -3.60
CA PRO A 90 8.53 5.01 -3.06
C PRO A 90 7.63 5.06 -1.81
N TRP A 91 7.69 6.14 -1.06
CA TRP A 91 6.83 6.39 0.10
C TRP A 91 5.33 6.43 -0.27
N ALA A 92 4.99 6.97 -1.46
CA ALA A 92 3.61 7.00 -1.93
C ALA A 92 3.05 5.58 -2.17
N ALA A 93 3.89 4.63 -2.59
CA ALA A 93 3.49 3.23 -2.70
C ALA A 93 3.19 2.62 -1.33
N VAL A 94 4.01 2.90 -0.31
CA VAL A 94 3.76 2.44 1.07
C VAL A 94 2.44 3.00 1.59
N GLU A 95 2.19 4.30 1.43
CA GLU A 95 0.94 4.94 1.85
C GLU A 95 -0.29 4.35 1.14
N LEU A 96 -0.18 4.04 -0.16
CA LEU A 96 -1.24 3.34 -0.89
C LEU A 96 -1.47 1.93 -0.32
N GLY A 97 -0.42 1.22 0.07
CA GLY A 97 -0.52 -0.08 0.73
C GLY A 97 -1.21 0.01 2.10
N VAL A 98 -0.92 1.05 2.89
CA VAL A 98 -1.61 1.33 4.16
C VAL A 98 -3.11 1.56 3.93
N GLU A 99 -3.46 2.35 2.92
CA GLU A 99 -4.85 2.61 2.55
C GLU A 99 -5.57 1.34 2.09
N MET A 100 -4.88 0.48 1.33
CA MET A 100 -5.40 -0.84 0.94
C MET A 100 -5.62 -1.75 2.14
N ALA A 101 -4.69 -1.80 3.09
CA ALA A 101 -4.82 -2.59 4.32
C ALA A 101 -6.07 -2.17 5.11
N ARG A 102 -6.30 -0.87 5.22
CA ARG A 102 -7.48 -0.30 5.90
C ARG A 102 -8.79 -0.65 5.16
N LEU A 103 -8.84 -0.47 3.85
CA LEU A 103 -10.07 -0.57 3.07
C LEU A 103 -10.45 -1.98 2.66
N LEU A 104 -9.47 -2.85 2.39
CA LEU A 104 -9.72 -4.23 1.95
C LEU A 104 -9.86 -5.20 3.13
N PHE A 105 -9.06 -4.98 4.17
CA PHE A 105 -8.98 -5.92 5.29
C PHE A 105 -9.56 -5.36 6.60
N GLY A 106 -9.95 -4.08 6.63
CA GLY A 106 -10.43 -3.44 7.85
C GLY A 106 -9.35 -3.29 8.92
N SER A 107 -8.08 -3.28 8.52
CA SER A 107 -6.97 -3.13 9.46
C SER A 107 -7.02 -1.76 10.13
N GLU A 108 -6.89 -1.75 11.45
CA GLU A 108 -6.69 -0.51 12.19
C GLU A 108 -5.30 0.04 11.93
N ILE A 109 -5.20 1.36 11.76
CA ILE A 109 -3.93 2.03 11.52
C ILE A 109 -3.53 2.76 12.78
N ARG A 110 -2.46 2.29 13.42
CA ARG A 110 -1.80 3.02 14.52
C ARG A 110 -0.68 3.89 13.97
N MET A 111 -0.58 5.10 14.53
CA MET A 111 0.52 6.00 14.19
C MET A 111 1.69 5.76 15.12
N HIS A 112 2.87 5.51 14.56
CA HIS A 112 4.13 5.49 15.29
C HIS A 112 4.95 6.71 14.89
N GLY A 113 4.81 7.80 15.62
CA GLY A 113 5.25 9.11 15.17
C GLY A 113 4.45 9.53 13.93
N SER A 114 5.13 9.79 12.81
CA SER A 114 4.47 10.09 11.53
C SER A 114 4.31 8.86 10.60
N GLU A 115 4.63 7.67 11.08
CA GLU A 115 4.53 6.44 10.28
C GLU A 115 3.23 5.70 10.60
N PRO A 116 2.36 5.47 9.62
CA PRO A 116 1.17 4.65 9.80
C PRO A 116 1.55 3.17 9.78
N LEU A 117 1.16 2.45 10.79
CA LEU A 117 1.41 1.01 10.92
C LEU A 117 0.07 0.27 10.95
N PRO A 118 -0.23 -0.54 9.94
CA PRO A 118 -1.38 -1.43 9.97
C PRO A 118 -1.25 -2.45 11.09
N GLU A 119 -2.35 -2.68 11.81
CA GLU A 119 -2.43 -3.74 12.80
C GLU A 119 -2.90 -5.04 12.15
N PRO A 120 -2.38 -6.19 12.61
CA PRO A 120 -2.86 -7.48 12.15
C PRO A 120 -4.35 -7.66 12.41
N VAL A 121 -5.08 -8.14 11.41
CA VAL A 121 -6.49 -8.47 11.52
C VAL A 121 -6.61 -9.91 12.03
N PRO A 122 -7.20 -10.14 13.22
CA PRO A 122 -7.26 -11.46 13.82
C PRO A 122 -7.91 -12.51 12.90
N GLY A 123 -7.23 -13.64 12.69
CA GLY A 123 -7.72 -14.77 11.92
C GLY A 123 -7.64 -14.63 10.40
N LEU A 124 -7.16 -13.50 9.88
CA LEU A 124 -7.03 -13.28 8.44
C LEU A 124 -5.83 -14.04 7.85
N ASP A 125 -4.80 -14.27 8.64
CA ASP A 125 -3.60 -15.08 8.32
C ASP A 125 -3.92 -16.54 7.97
N ARG A 126 -5.02 -17.09 8.51
CA ARG A 126 -5.45 -18.45 8.22
C ARG A 126 -5.95 -18.69 6.81
N GLY A 127 -6.25 -17.62 6.07
CA GLY A 127 -6.71 -17.69 4.68
C GLY A 127 -5.65 -17.37 3.64
N TYR A 128 -4.44 -16.97 4.08
CA TYR A 128 -3.35 -16.59 3.18
C TYR A 128 -2.01 -17.10 3.71
N ASP A 129 -1.18 -17.67 2.84
CA ASP A 129 0.17 -18.14 3.19
C ASP A 129 1.22 -17.06 2.99
N CYS A 130 1.07 -16.22 1.96
CA CYS A 130 1.99 -15.13 1.64
C CYS A 130 1.35 -14.10 0.71
N ILE A 131 2.02 -12.96 0.55
CA ILE A 131 1.71 -11.97 -0.49
C ILE A 131 2.81 -11.99 -1.54
N LEU A 132 2.42 -12.18 -2.80
CA LEU A 132 3.30 -12.17 -3.95
C LEU A 132 3.12 -10.88 -4.74
N PRO A 133 4.03 -9.90 -4.63
CA PRO A 133 3.95 -8.69 -5.43
C PRO A 133 4.33 -8.98 -6.88
N VAL A 134 3.56 -8.44 -7.83
CA VAL A 134 3.91 -8.52 -9.26
C VAL A 134 5.28 -7.87 -9.48
N PRO A 135 6.23 -8.54 -10.15
CA PRO A 135 7.56 -7.99 -10.38
C PRO A 135 7.51 -6.76 -11.29
N ALA A 136 8.46 -5.86 -11.13
CA ALA A 136 8.59 -4.70 -12.00
C ALA A 136 9.16 -5.12 -13.36
N SER A 137 8.57 -4.61 -14.45
CA SER A 137 9.06 -4.84 -15.81
C SER A 137 10.42 -4.17 -16.11
N SER A 138 10.87 -3.25 -15.26
CA SER A 138 12.12 -2.53 -15.43
C SER A 138 12.79 -2.23 -14.10
N LYS A 139 14.10 -2.50 -14.03
CA LYS A 139 14.94 -2.17 -12.86
C LYS A 139 15.34 -0.69 -12.78
N LYS A 140 15.08 0.12 -13.81
CA LYS A 140 15.49 1.54 -13.89
C LYS A 140 15.01 2.41 -12.73
N ARG A 141 13.89 2.02 -12.11
CA ARG A 141 13.29 2.77 -10.99
C ARG A 141 14.00 2.56 -9.65
N GLY A 142 14.77 1.47 -9.49
CA GLY A 142 15.43 1.11 -8.24
C GLY A 142 14.50 0.53 -7.16
N TYR A 143 13.18 0.45 -7.39
CA TYR A 143 12.21 -0.20 -6.50
C TYR A 143 11.00 -0.73 -7.26
N ASN A 144 10.34 -1.73 -6.67
CA ASN A 144 9.08 -2.29 -7.16
C ASN A 144 7.90 -1.66 -6.40
N VAL A 145 6.97 -1.01 -7.11
CA VAL A 145 5.78 -0.36 -6.49
C VAL A 145 4.86 -1.40 -5.84
N PRO A 146 4.45 -2.49 -6.51
CA PRO A 146 3.71 -3.58 -5.87
C PRO A 146 4.36 -4.12 -4.59
N GLU A 147 5.68 -4.30 -4.58
CA GLU A 147 6.40 -4.78 -3.39
C GLU A 147 6.31 -3.79 -2.21
N ARG A 148 6.45 -2.48 -2.49
CA ARG A 148 6.29 -1.46 -1.46
C ARG A 148 4.86 -1.40 -0.91
N MET A 149 3.87 -1.60 -1.76
CA MET A 149 2.46 -1.70 -1.35
C MET A 149 2.17 -2.98 -0.56
N ALA A 150 2.82 -4.08 -0.90
CA ALA A 150 2.63 -5.37 -0.25
C ALA A 150 3.05 -5.38 1.22
N GLN A 151 4.04 -4.58 1.62
CA GLN A 151 4.58 -4.57 2.99
C GLN A 151 3.51 -4.22 4.05
N PRO A 152 2.74 -3.12 3.93
CA PRO A 152 1.64 -2.85 4.86
C PRO A 152 0.53 -3.89 4.82
N LEU A 153 0.22 -4.43 3.64
CA LEU A 153 -0.77 -5.48 3.47
C LEU A 153 -0.36 -6.77 4.19
N ALA A 154 0.89 -7.20 4.00
CA ALA A 154 1.44 -8.37 4.65
C ALA A 154 1.40 -8.24 6.19
N ARG A 155 1.66 -7.04 6.70
CA ARG A 155 1.54 -6.77 8.13
C ARG A 155 0.08 -6.90 8.62
N ALA A 156 -0.89 -6.37 7.85
CA ALA A 156 -2.31 -6.45 8.20
C ALA A 156 -2.84 -7.89 8.16
N VAL A 157 -2.35 -8.69 7.21
CA VAL A 157 -2.75 -10.11 7.05
C VAL A 157 -1.96 -11.03 7.97
N GLY A 158 -0.77 -10.62 8.45
CA GLY A 158 0.07 -11.44 9.33
C GLY A 158 0.94 -12.47 8.58
N VAL A 159 1.17 -12.27 7.26
CA VAL A 159 1.91 -13.22 6.41
C VAL A 159 3.15 -12.57 5.79
N PRO A 160 4.14 -13.35 5.30
CA PRO A 160 5.33 -12.80 4.66
C PRO A 160 5.03 -12.24 3.25
N VAL A 161 5.86 -11.27 2.82
CA VAL A 161 5.99 -10.88 1.42
C VAL A 161 7.09 -11.73 0.79
N VAL A 162 6.78 -12.42 -0.30
CA VAL A 162 7.72 -13.26 -1.05
C VAL A 162 7.94 -12.62 -2.42
N THR A 163 9.18 -12.28 -2.75
CA THR A 163 9.53 -11.47 -3.93
C THR A 163 10.22 -12.22 -5.05
N ASP A 164 10.63 -13.45 -4.79
CA ASP A 164 11.43 -14.30 -5.69
C ASP A 164 10.62 -15.41 -6.39
N CYS A 165 9.34 -15.53 -6.08
CA CYS A 165 8.45 -16.55 -6.69
C CYS A 165 7.95 -16.19 -8.09
N LEU A 166 7.90 -14.91 -8.45
CA LEU A 166 7.39 -14.45 -9.73
C LEU A 166 8.51 -13.83 -10.53
N LEU A 167 8.71 -14.32 -11.75
CA LEU A 167 9.67 -13.77 -12.70
C LEU A 167 8.92 -13.00 -13.79
N TYR A 168 9.44 -11.83 -14.17
CA TYR A 168 8.97 -11.13 -15.34
C TYR A 168 9.59 -11.80 -16.57
N THR A 169 8.76 -12.48 -17.36
CA THR A 169 9.16 -13.01 -18.67
C THR A 169 8.77 -11.97 -19.73
N SER A 170 9.76 -11.39 -20.38
CA SER A 170 9.60 -10.49 -21.54
C SER A 170 9.24 -11.28 -22.79
#